data_0624c4eef9689e5d1d4b2a4a1a6f7ed2
#
_entry.id   0624c4eef9689e5d1d4b2a4a1a6f7ed2
#
_cell.length_a   1.000
_cell.length_b   1.000
_cell.length_c   1.000
_cell.angle_alpha   90.00
_cell.angle_beta   90.00
_cell.angle_gamma   90.00
#
_symmetry.space_group_name_H-M   'P 1'
#
loop_
_entity.id
_entity.type
_entity.pdbx_description
1 polymer ?
#
loop_
_entity_poly.entity_id
_entity_poly.type
_entity_poly.pdbx_seq_one_letter_code
_entity_poly.pdbx_strand_id
1 'polypeptide(L)'
;MSWDLHIIDKDGDCAQIKEAHQEGGTICLATKDDDGNWQAGTTDASLNITWNYGKIFHFRTELDGKSCKEAIPLLEKQVKKLGTKRNNDYWKATDGNVGHACSLILDWCKQHPEGSITIW
;
A
#
# COMPACT_ATOMS: atom_id res chain seq x y z
N MET A 1 3.60 9.33 -14.07
CA MET A 1 3.59 10.00 -12.78
C MET A 1 2.84 9.18 -11.76
N SER A 2 3.24 9.27 -10.50
CA SER A 2 2.74 8.38 -9.45
C SER A 2 2.71 9.08 -8.09
N TRP A 3 1.99 8.48 -7.16
CA TRP A 3 2.02 8.84 -5.75
C TRP A 3 2.93 7.88 -5.00
N ASP A 4 3.61 8.40 -3.97
CA ASP A 4 4.34 7.58 -3.02
C ASP A 4 3.57 7.56 -1.70
N LEU A 5 3.05 6.38 -1.35
CA LEU A 5 2.29 6.17 -0.12
C LEU A 5 3.19 5.48 0.92
N HIS A 6 3.15 5.99 2.13
CA HIS A 6 3.85 5.40 3.26
C HIS A 6 2.93 5.32 4.46
N ILE A 7 3.02 4.23 5.21
CA ILE A 7 2.43 4.16 6.54
C ILE A 7 3.51 4.53 7.53
N ILE A 8 3.22 5.51 8.36
CA ILE A 8 4.13 6.03 9.39
C ILE A 8 3.67 5.47 10.72
N ASP A 9 4.58 4.84 11.47
CA ASP A 9 4.28 4.27 12.76
C ASP A 9 4.19 5.36 13.86
N LYS A 10 3.89 4.94 15.08
CA LYS A 10 3.75 5.85 16.22
C LYS A 10 5.03 6.63 16.56
N ASP A 11 6.19 6.13 16.13
CA ASP A 11 7.48 6.75 16.39
C ASP A 11 7.93 7.71 15.27
N GLY A 12 7.13 7.85 14.22
CA GLY A 12 7.41 8.72 13.09
C GLY A 12 8.26 8.05 11.99
N ASP A 13 8.50 6.75 12.08
CA ASP A 13 9.26 5.99 11.10
C ASP A 13 8.33 5.29 10.12
N CYS A 14 8.87 4.91 8.97
CA CYS A 14 8.13 4.06 8.05
C CYS A 14 7.82 2.72 8.72
N ALA A 15 6.54 2.36 8.78
CA ALA A 15 6.11 1.12 9.43
C ALA A 15 6.68 -0.08 8.70
N GLN A 16 7.03 -1.12 9.45
CA GLN A 16 7.57 -2.37 8.92
C GLN A 16 6.49 -3.44 8.90
N ILE A 17 6.39 -4.17 7.81
CA ILE A 17 5.41 -5.23 7.62
C ILE A 17 6.06 -6.61 7.73
N LYS A 18 5.24 -7.62 7.95
CA LYS A 18 5.73 -8.99 8.22
C LYS A 18 6.44 -9.63 7.05
N GLU A 19 5.96 -9.41 5.83
CA GLU A 19 6.51 -10.01 4.62
C GLU A 19 7.04 -8.95 3.67
N ALA A 20 8.22 -9.19 3.12
CA ALA A 20 8.80 -8.31 2.11
C ALA A 20 7.94 -8.32 0.83
N HIS A 21 7.89 -7.17 0.14
CA HIS A 21 7.15 -7.04 -1.11
C HIS A 21 7.93 -6.24 -2.14
N GLN A 22 7.54 -6.39 -3.41
CA GLN A 22 8.06 -5.62 -4.53
C GLN A 22 6.93 -4.95 -5.30
N GLU A 23 5.84 -4.67 -4.59
CA GLU A 23 4.61 -4.17 -5.21
C GLU A 23 4.70 -2.69 -5.58
N GLY A 24 3.90 -2.29 -6.56
CA GLY A 24 3.70 -0.91 -6.91
C GLY A 24 4.93 -0.16 -7.38
N GLY A 25 5.80 -0.82 -8.16
CA GLY A 25 7.00 -0.19 -8.67
C GLY A 25 8.05 0.12 -7.61
N THR A 26 7.86 -0.36 -6.39
CA THR A 26 8.84 -0.20 -5.31
C THR A 26 10.14 -0.90 -5.69
N ILE A 27 11.21 -0.13 -5.74
CA ILE A 27 12.53 -0.68 -6.05
C ILE A 27 13.26 -0.94 -4.74
N CYS A 28 13.43 -2.21 -4.43
CA CYS A 28 14.25 -2.65 -3.32
C CYS A 28 14.94 -3.94 -3.73
N LEU A 29 16.24 -3.97 -3.58
CA LEU A 29 17.02 -5.11 -4.05
C LEU A 29 16.84 -6.33 -3.16
N ALA A 30 16.97 -6.15 -1.87
CA ALA A 30 16.82 -7.25 -0.92
C ALA A 30 16.77 -6.74 0.51
N THR A 31 16.12 -7.50 1.38
CA THR A 31 16.05 -7.27 2.81
C THR A 31 16.47 -8.56 3.52
N LYS A 32 17.18 -8.45 4.64
CA LYS A 32 17.47 -9.61 5.50
C LYS A 32 16.29 -9.90 6.42
N ASP A 33 15.92 -11.17 6.54
CA ASP A 33 14.97 -11.61 7.55
C ASP A 33 15.66 -11.80 8.91
N ASP A 34 14.90 -12.21 9.94
CA ASP A 34 15.42 -12.38 11.29
C ASP A 34 16.47 -13.50 11.41
N ASP A 35 16.47 -14.44 10.48
CA ASP A 35 17.45 -15.54 10.41
C ASP A 35 18.70 -15.15 9.63
N GLY A 36 18.76 -13.94 9.11
CA GLY A 36 19.88 -13.45 8.33
C GLY A 36 19.86 -13.83 6.86
N ASN A 37 18.76 -14.38 6.37
CA ASN A 37 18.58 -14.75 4.96
C ASN A 37 18.07 -13.56 4.15
N TRP A 38 18.53 -13.45 2.91
CA TRP A 38 18.09 -12.39 2.01
C TRP A 38 16.73 -12.71 1.40
N GLN A 39 15.82 -11.71 1.43
CA GLN A 39 14.52 -11.77 0.76
C GLN A 39 14.45 -10.68 -0.30
N ALA A 40 13.82 -10.96 -1.43
CA ALA A 40 13.57 -9.94 -2.45
C ALA A 40 12.53 -8.94 -1.95
N GLY A 41 12.75 -7.64 -2.23
CA GLY A 41 11.80 -6.59 -1.89
C GLY A 41 12.11 -5.87 -0.59
N THR A 42 11.12 -5.15 -0.09
CA THR A 42 11.23 -4.34 1.13
C THR A 42 10.16 -4.73 2.15
N THR A 43 10.48 -4.59 3.43
CA THR A 43 9.51 -4.70 4.51
C THR A 43 8.91 -3.34 4.88
N ASP A 44 9.25 -2.28 4.18
CA ASP A 44 8.62 -0.98 4.36
C ASP A 44 7.16 -1.03 3.90
N ALA A 45 6.25 -0.47 4.69
CA ALA A 45 4.86 -0.28 4.31
C ALA A 45 4.76 0.92 3.37
N SER A 46 5.32 0.77 2.19
CA SER A 46 5.38 1.81 1.16
C SER A 46 4.93 1.26 -0.17
N LEU A 47 4.26 2.10 -0.95
CA LEU A 47 3.69 1.70 -2.23
C LEU A 47 3.73 2.87 -3.20
N ASN A 48 4.28 2.63 -4.38
CA ASN A 48 4.20 3.58 -5.48
C ASN A 48 2.96 3.27 -6.30
N ILE A 49 2.08 4.26 -6.47
CA ILE A 49 0.77 4.08 -7.11
C ILE A 49 0.67 5.00 -8.32
N THR A 50 0.42 4.44 -9.49
CA THR A 50 0.26 5.24 -10.70
C THR A 50 -0.95 6.18 -10.61
N TRP A 51 -0.82 7.39 -11.09
CA TRP A 51 -1.93 8.36 -11.15
C TRP A 51 -3.11 7.86 -11.98
N ASN A 52 -2.89 6.92 -12.88
CA ASN A 52 -3.97 6.33 -13.67
C ASN A 52 -5.08 5.75 -12.79
N TYR A 53 -4.74 5.23 -11.62
CA TYR A 53 -5.70 4.64 -10.69
C TYR A 53 -6.65 5.68 -10.07
N GLY A 54 -6.26 6.96 -10.10
CA GLY A 54 -7.07 8.05 -9.55
C GLY A 54 -8.44 8.22 -10.20
N LYS A 55 -8.62 7.69 -11.40
CA LYS A 55 -9.92 7.67 -12.09
C LYS A 55 -10.94 6.79 -11.36
N ILE A 56 -10.47 5.77 -10.65
CA ILE A 56 -11.33 4.81 -9.94
C ILE A 56 -11.35 5.13 -8.44
N PHE A 57 -10.18 5.42 -7.86
CA PHE A 57 -10.05 5.77 -6.46
C PHE A 57 -8.89 6.76 -6.30
N HIS A 58 -9.19 7.96 -5.83
CA HIS A 58 -8.17 9.01 -5.68
C HIS A 58 -7.45 8.83 -4.35
N PHE A 59 -6.39 8.03 -4.37
CA PHE A 59 -5.65 7.63 -3.17
C PHE A 59 -5.24 8.80 -2.29
N ARG A 60 -4.66 9.84 -2.87
CA ARG A 60 -4.19 10.99 -2.11
C ARG A 60 -5.33 11.73 -1.42
N THR A 61 -6.40 12.06 -2.16
CA THR A 61 -7.55 12.79 -1.61
C THR A 61 -8.23 11.99 -0.50
N GLU A 62 -8.35 10.68 -0.69
CA GLU A 62 -9.11 9.82 0.22
C GLU A 62 -8.30 9.37 1.43
N LEU A 63 -6.98 9.23 1.31
CA LEU A 63 -6.17 8.57 2.33
C LEU A 63 -5.12 9.46 3.01
N ASP A 64 -4.60 10.49 2.32
CA ASP A 64 -3.51 11.29 2.86
C ASP A 64 -3.91 11.96 4.18
N GLY A 65 -3.08 11.80 5.19
CA GLY A 65 -3.31 12.37 6.51
C GLY A 65 -4.25 11.57 7.41
N LYS A 66 -4.87 10.49 6.90
CA LYS A 66 -5.74 9.65 7.73
C LYS A 66 -4.93 8.73 8.63
N SER A 67 -5.48 8.43 9.82
CA SER A 67 -4.95 7.34 10.62
C SER A 67 -5.28 6.01 9.94
N CYS A 68 -4.48 4.99 10.22
CA CYS A 68 -4.78 3.63 9.73
C CYS A 68 -6.16 3.16 10.20
N LYS A 69 -6.51 3.48 11.44
CA LYS A 69 -7.82 3.14 12.01
C LYS A 69 -8.98 3.73 11.19
N GLU A 70 -8.86 4.99 10.79
CA GLU A 70 -9.87 5.66 9.95
C GLU A 70 -9.92 5.09 8.54
N ALA A 71 -8.77 4.69 8.01
CA ALA A 71 -8.66 4.19 6.64
C ALA A 71 -9.20 2.75 6.49
N ILE A 72 -9.12 1.93 7.52
CA ILE A 72 -9.52 0.52 7.45
C ILE A 72 -10.94 0.33 6.89
N PRO A 73 -12.01 0.93 7.45
CA PRO A 73 -13.36 0.72 6.91
C PRO A 73 -13.52 1.24 5.48
N LEU A 74 -12.85 2.33 5.14
CA LEU A 74 -12.90 2.89 3.80
C LEU A 74 -12.23 1.95 2.79
N LEU A 75 -11.08 1.39 3.14
CA LEU A 75 -10.35 0.46 2.29
C LEU A 75 -11.09 -0.88 2.16
N GLU A 76 -11.69 -1.38 3.23
CA GLU A 76 -12.53 -2.57 3.17
C GLU A 76 -13.69 -2.41 2.18
N LYS A 77 -14.33 -1.26 2.19
CA LYS A 77 -15.39 -0.92 1.25
C LYS A 77 -14.89 -0.94 -0.20
N GLN A 78 -13.72 -0.36 -0.47
CA GLN A 78 -13.16 -0.33 -1.81
C GLN A 78 -12.76 -1.73 -2.29
N VAL A 79 -12.12 -2.52 -1.46
CA VAL A 79 -11.75 -3.90 -1.79
C VAL A 79 -12.99 -4.73 -2.13
N LYS A 80 -14.05 -4.60 -1.35
CA LYS A 80 -15.32 -5.31 -1.59
C LYS A 80 -15.97 -4.87 -2.91
N LYS A 81 -15.93 -3.58 -3.21
CA LYS A 81 -16.53 -3.01 -4.41
C LYS A 81 -15.76 -3.37 -5.68
N LEU A 82 -14.43 -3.27 -5.62
CA LEU A 82 -13.57 -3.38 -6.80
C LEU A 82 -13.04 -4.79 -7.04
N GLY A 83 -12.94 -5.61 -5.99
CA GLY A 83 -12.26 -6.89 -6.07
C GLY A 83 -10.75 -6.69 -6.13
N THR A 84 -10.01 -7.79 -6.23
CA THR A 84 -8.55 -7.77 -6.21
C THR A 84 -7.93 -8.50 -7.38
N LYS A 85 -8.70 -8.78 -8.43
CA LYS A 85 -8.21 -9.51 -9.60
C LYS A 85 -7.32 -8.61 -10.44
N ARG A 86 -6.02 -8.87 -10.40
CA ARG A 86 -5.02 -8.08 -11.14
C ARG A 86 -5.10 -8.32 -12.63
N ASN A 87 -4.90 -7.25 -13.40
CA ASN A 87 -4.64 -7.31 -14.83
C ASN A 87 -3.15 -7.54 -15.07
N ASN A 88 -2.78 -8.18 -16.17
CA ASN A 88 -1.38 -8.40 -16.54
C ASN A 88 -0.62 -7.09 -16.76
N ASP A 89 -1.33 -6.03 -17.16
CA ASP A 89 -0.76 -4.70 -17.29
C ASP A 89 -1.01 -3.93 -15.99
N TYR A 90 0.02 -3.82 -15.16
CA TYR A 90 -0.02 -3.11 -13.89
C TYR A 90 -0.45 -1.64 -14.03
N TRP A 91 -0.07 -0.99 -15.14
CA TRP A 91 -0.33 0.44 -15.34
C TRP A 91 -1.78 0.73 -15.73
N LYS A 92 -2.53 -0.28 -16.10
CA LYS A 92 -3.91 -0.14 -16.55
C LYS A 92 -4.83 0.12 -15.36
N ALA A 93 -5.66 1.16 -15.45
CA ALA A 93 -6.65 1.49 -14.43
C ALA A 93 -7.85 0.56 -14.53
N THR A 94 -7.73 -0.62 -13.92
CA THR A 94 -8.83 -1.57 -13.79
C THR A 94 -9.30 -1.62 -12.34
N ASP A 95 -10.56 -2.00 -12.13
CA ASP A 95 -11.10 -2.16 -10.77
C ASP A 95 -10.23 -3.09 -9.94
N GLY A 96 -9.84 -4.22 -10.51
CA GLY A 96 -9.03 -5.23 -9.81
C GLY A 96 -7.64 -4.73 -9.44
N ASN A 97 -6.97 -3.99 -10.32
CA ASN A 97 -5.66 -3.42 -10.02
C ASN A 97 -5.74 -2.42 -8.87
N VAL A 98 -6.75 -1.56 -8.91
CA VAL A 98 -6.98 -0.55 -7.85
C VAL A 98 -7.38 -1.24 -6.55
N GLY A 99 -8.27 -2.22 -6.61
CA GLY A 99 -8.69 -3.00 -5.44
C GLY A 99 -7.53 -3.78 -4.83
N HIS A 100 -6.64 -4.31 -5.66
CA HIS A 100 -5.43 -5.00 -5.16
C HIS A 100 -4.53 -4.03 -4.37
N ALA A 101 -4.29 -2.83 -4.91
CA ALA A 101 -3.52 -1.81 -4.19
C ALA A 101 -4.19 -1.45 -2.87
N CYS A 102 -5.51 -1.26 -2.86
CA CYS A 102 -6.26 -1.02 -1.63
C CYS A 102 -6.11 -2.17 -0.63
N SER A 103 -6.09 -3.42 -1.10
CA SER A 103 -5.95 -4.59 -0.22
C SER A 103 -4.59 -4.65 0.47
N LEU A 104 -3.53 -4.24 -0.22
CA LEU A 104 -2.19 -4.15 0.37
C LEU A 104 -2.17 -3.11 1.49
N ILE A 105 -2.68 -1.92 1.22
CA ILE A 105 -2.73 -0.82 2.19
C ILE A 105 -3.59 -1.23 3.38
N LEU A 106 -4.71 -1.89 3.13
CA LEU A 106 -5.61 -2.40 4.18
C LEU A 106 -4.89 -3.36 5.12
N ASP A 107 -4.17 -4.33 4.56
CA ASP A 107 -3.42 -5.30 5.35
C ASP A 107 -2.36 -4.60 6.22
N TRP A 108 -1.64 -3.66 5.64
CA TRP A 108 -0.62 -2.89 6.38
C TRP A 108 -1.23 -2.03 7.48
N CYS A 109 -2.38 -1.41 7.22
CA CYS A 109 -3.12 -0.66 8.25
C CYS A 109 -3.56 -1.56 9.39
N LYS A 110 -3.97 -2.80 9.10
CA LYS A 110 -4.33 -3.77 10.13
C LYS A 110 -3.14 -4.20 10.98
N GLN A 111 -1.95 -4.25 10.39
CA GLN A 111 -0.71 -4.53 11.14
C GLN A 111 -0.29 -3.33 12.01
N HIS A 112 -0.65 -2.12 11.60
CA HIS A 112 -0.26 -0.88 12.29
C HIS A 112 -1.47 0.03 12.50
N PRO A 113 -2.47 -0.38 13.31
CA PRO A 113 -3.67 0.43 13.51
C PRO A 113 -3.41 1.79 14.15
N GLU A 114 -2.30 1.93 14.89
CA GLU A 114 -1.85 3.18 15.48
C GLU A 114 -1.10 4.11 14.51
N GLY A 115 -0.83 3.62 13.32
CA GLY A 115 -0.10 4.39 12.29
C GLY A 115 -0.97 5.39 11.57
N SER A 116 -0.33 6.14 10.66
CA SER A 116 -1.00 7.12 9.80
C SER A 116 -0.50 6.98 8.36
N ILE A 117 -1.28 7.47 7.42
CA ILE A 117 -0.96 7.41 6.00
C ILE A 117 -0.45 8.77 5.52
N THR A 118 0.67 8.74 4.82
CA THR A 118 1.24 9.92 4.16
C THR A 118 1.42 9.62 2.68
N ILE A 119 0.96 10.52 1.81
CA ILE A 119 1.07 10.38 0.36
C ILE A 119 1.62 11.65 -0.25
N TRP A 120 2.64 11.54 -1.07
CA TRP A 120 3.19 12.66 -1.81
C TRP A 120 3.62 12.33 -3.23
#